data_715d0a9bd1774fff02ef3ed007949d1f
#
_entry.id   715d0a9bd1774fff02ef3ed007949d1f
#
_cell.length_a   1.000
_cell.length_b   1.000
_cell.length_c   1.000
_cell.angle_alpha   90.00
_cell.angle_beta   90.00
_cell.angle_gamma   90.00
#
_symmetry.space_group_name_H-M   'P 1'
#
loop_
_entity.id
_entity.type
_entity.pdbx_description
1 polymer ?
#
loop_
_entity_poly.entity_id
_entity_poly.type
_entity_poly.pdbx_seq_one_letter_code
_entity_poly.pdbx_strand_id
1 'polypeptide(L)'
;FHRKYYHPSNSYIYLYGDMDVVERLEWMDKEYLSKYDYLEVDSEIKKQKPFDKPCFVKKEYAISDSEKEEESAVLISNFVIGDSLDIELNIAFQILEYAIMQMPGAPLKQALIEANIGKDVTGSYEDDILQPVYSITAKYANEADADKLNQMIDRTLENIVRTGIHKDALRAGLNSLEFKT
;
A
#
# COMPACT_ATOMS: atom_id res chain seq x y z
N PHE A 1 -3.55 -18.23 -15.26
CA PHE A 1 -2.94 -18.13 -13.94
C PHE A 1 -3.09 -19.45 -13.18
N HIS A 2 -4.30 -19.92 -12.86
CA HIS A 2 -4.58 -21.10 -12.05
C HIS A 2 -3.83 -22.36 -12.53
N ARG A 3 -3.94 -22.72 -13.82
CA ARG A 3 -3.29 -23.90 -14.40
C ARG A 3 -1.76 -23.91 -14.26
N LYS A 4 -1.14 -22.71 -14.19
CA LYS A 4 0.32 -22.56 -14.09
C LYS A 4 0.83 -22.64 -12.65
N TYR A 5 0.10 -22.04 -11.70
CA TYR A 5 0.62 -21.82 -10.35
C TYR A 5 -0.03 -22.65 -9.26
N TYR A 6 -1.27 -23.15 -9.50
CA TYR A 6 -2.01 -23.95 -8.53
C TYR A 6 -1.66 -25.43 -8.68
N HIS A 7 -0.55 -25.81 -8.06
CA HIS A 7 -0.07 -27.18 -8.01
C HIS A 7 0.48 -27.49 -6.63
N PRO A 8 0.34 -28.74 -6.09
CA PRO A 8 0.88 -29.09 -4.78
C PRO A 8 2.37 -28.78 -4.62
N SER A 9 3.18 -28.97 -5.68
CA SER A 9 4.61 -28.62 -5.68
C SER A 9 4.90 -27.12 -5.51
N ASN A 10 3.92 -26.25 -5.65
CA ASN A 10 4.00 -24.80 -5.45
C ASN A 10 3.16 -24.34 -4.27
N SER A 11 3.04 -25.17 -3.24
CA SER A 11 2.24 -24.87 -2.06
C SER A 11 3.01 -25.15 -0.78
N TYR A 12 2.70 -24.40 0.27
CA TYR A 12 3.08 -24.71 1.64
C TYR A 12 1.82 -25.12 2.40
N ILE A 13 1.92 -26.26 3.09
CA ILE A 13 0.81 -26.77 3.88
C ILE A 13 1.16 -26.57 5.35
N TYR A 14 0.31 -25.87 6.07
CA TYR A 14 0.46 -25.61 7.49
C TYR A 14 -0.66 -26.27 8.27
N LEU A 15 -0.29 -27.15 9.22
CA LEU A 15 -1.22 -27.82 10.11
C LEU A 15 -1.05 -27.27 11.53
N TYR A 16 -2.14 -26.83 12.14
CA TYR A 16 -2.15 -26.31 13.50
C TYR A 16 -3.40 -26.78 14.24
N GLY A 17 -3.23 -27.12 15.52
CA GLY A 17 -4.32 -27.50 16.41
C GLY A 17 -4.07 -28.83 17.11
N ASP A 18 -5.03 -29.20 17.94
CA ASP A 18 -5.03 -30.49 18.65
C ASP A 18 -5.53 -31.60 17.71
N MET A 19 -4.57 -32.23 17.00
CA MET A 19 -4.85 -33.29 16.03
C MET A 19 -3.71 -34.30 15.98
N ASP A 20 -4.00 -35.55 15.57
CA ASP A 20 -2.98 -36.47 15.15
C ASP A 20 -2.39 -36.08 13.80
N VAL A 21 -1.18 -35.49 13.85
CA VAL A 21 -0.50 -34.98 12.67
C VAL A 21 -0.16 -36.07 11.67
N VAL A 22 0.20 -37.27 12.15
CA VAL A 22 0.55 -38.39 11.27
C VAL A 22 -0.68 -38.86 10.50
N GLU A 23 -1.81 -39.09 11.19
CA GLU A 23 -3.07 -39.42 10.54
C GLU A 23 -3.47 -38.41 9.46
N ARG A 24 -3.29 -37.10 9.74
CA ARG A 24 -3.62 -36.03 8.77
C ARG A 24 -2.69 -36.02 7.57
N LEU A 25 -1.40 -36.26 7.79
CA LEU A 25 -0.43 -36.33 6.68
C LEU A 25 -0.69 -37.57 5.80
N GLU A 26 -0.98 -38.74 6.39
CA GLU A 26 -1.33 -39.96 5.65
C GLU A 26 -2.62 -39.74 4.84
N TRP A 27 -3.64 -39.11 5.43
CA TRP A 27 -4.87 -38.77 4.72
C TRP A 27 -4.62 -37.81 3.55
N MET A 28 -3.83 -36.76 3.76
CA MET A 28 -3.50 -35.79 2.72
C MET A 28 -2.72 -36.42 1.57
N ASP A 29 -1.76 -37.28 1.88
CA ASP A 29 -1.01 -38.00 0.85
C ASP A 29 -1.94 -38.90 0.04
N LYS A 30 -2.70 -39.77 0.70
CA LYS A 30 -3.60 -40.73 0.06
C LYS A 30 -4.70 -40.07 -0.77
N GLU A 31 -5.37 -39.05 -0.22
CA GLU A 31 -6.56 -38.48 -0.84
C GLU A 31 -6.24 -37.36 -1.85
N TYR A 32 -5.06 -36.75 -1.72
CA TYR A 32 -4.73 -35.57 -2.52
C TYR A 32 -3.33 -35.60 -3.16
N LEU A 33 -2.24 -35.66 -2.36
CA LEU A 33 -0.89 -35.38 -2.87
C LEU A 33 -0.38 -36.52 -3.78
N SER A 34 -0.63 -37.78 -3.48
CA SER A 34 -0.21 -38.92 -4.30
C SER A 34 -0.83 -38.96 -5.69
N LYS A 35 -1.82 -38.12 -5.98
CA LYS A 35 -2.45 -37.97 -7.32
C LYS A 35 -1.68 -37.07 -8.25
N TYR A 36 -0.62 -36.42 -7.77
CA TYR A 36 0.17 -35.46 -8.52
C TYR A 36 1.64 -35.87 -8.56
N ASP A 37 2.24 -35.81 -9.72
CA ASP A 37 3.69 -35.90 -9.86
C ASP A 37 4.33 -34.55 -9.51
N TYR A 38 5.63 -34.57 -9.19
CA TYR A 38 6.36 -33.32 -8.98
C TYR A 38 6.37 -32.45 -10.23
N LEU A 39 6.05 -31.18 -10.08
CA LEU A 39 6.11 -30.15 -11.12
C LEU A 39 6.98 -28.99 -10.66
N GLU A 40 8.02 -28.66 -11.42
CA GLU A 40 8.78 -27.44 -11.19
C GLU A 40 7.95 -26.22 -11.66
N VAL A 41 7.65 -25.32 -10.71
CA VAL A 41 6.86 -24.12 -10.99
C VAL A 41 7.73 -22.88 -10.76
N ASP A 42 8.03 -22.14 -11.83
CA ASP A 42 8.66 -20.82 -11.72
C ASP A 42 7.61 -19.84 -11.18
N SER A 43 7.58 -19.70 -9.85
CA SER A 43 6.70 -18.80 -9.11
C SER A 43 7.43 -17.63 -8.45
N GLU A 44 8.69 -17.39 -8.82
CA GLU A 44 9.46 -16.27 -8.30
C GLU A 44 8.80 -14.94 -8.65
N ILE A 45 8.54 -14.12 -7.63
CA ILE A 45 8.02 -12.76 -7.81
C ILE A 45 9.20 -11.83 -8.06
N LYS A 46 9.29 -11.33 -9.29
CA LYS A 46 10.33 -10.39 -9.70
C LYS A 46 9.91 -8.96 -9.39
N LYS A 47 10.87 -8.12 -8.99
CA LYS A 47 10.62 -6.69 -8.81
C LYS A 47 10.16 -6.05 -10.11
N GLN A 48 9.13 -5.20 -10.00
CA GLN A 48 8.73 -4.32 -11.10
C GLN A 48 9.85 -3.32 -11.37
N LYS A 49 10.25 -3.21 -12.63
CA LYS A 49 11.20 -2.16 -13.04
C LYS A 49 10.56 -0.78 -12.85
N PRO A 50 11.34 0.23 -12.43
CA PRO A 50 10.84 1.60 -12.36
C PRO A 50 10.23 2.03 -13.70
N PHE A 51 9.17 2.81 -13.63
CA PHE A 51 8.61 3.47 -14.81
C PHE A 51 9.53 4.61 -15.25
N ASP A 52 9.72 4.79 -16.55
CA ASP A 52 10.52 5.88 -17.10
C ASP A 52 9.90 7.26 -16.85
N LYS A 53 8.61 7.30 -16.65
CA LYS A 53 7.80 8.49 -16.36
C LYS A 53 6.53 8.11 -15.59
N PRO A 54 5.89 9.05 -14.89
CA PRO A 54 4.61 8.81 -14.22
C PRO A 54 3.58 8.21 -15.18
N CYS A 55 2.86 7.19 -14.69
CA CYS A 55 1.81 6.51 -15.45
C CYS A 55 0.44 6.99 -14.95
N PHE A 56 -0.39 7.48 -15.86
CA PHE A 56 -1.75 7.92 -15.56
C PHE A 56 -2.76 6.87 -15.97
N VAL A 57 -3.67 6.54 -15.05
CA VAL A 57 -4.76 5.60 -15.29
C VAL A 57 -6.07 6.24 -14.86
N LYS A 58 -7.04 6.30 -15.77
CA LYS A 58 -8.41 6.73 -15.47
C LYS A 58 -9.33 5.51 -15.55
N LYS A 59 -10.19 5.36 -14.55
CA LYS A 59 -11.23 4.34 -14.48
C LYS A 59 -12.54 4.98 -14.02
N GLU A 60 -13.63 4.49 -14.58
CA GLU A 60 -14.98 4.88 -14.18
C GLU A 60 -15.53 3.89 -13.16
N TYR A 61 -16.33 4.37 -12.23
CA TYR A 61 -17.06 3.56 -11.26
C TYR A 61 -18.50 4.09 -11.11
N ALA A 62 -19.41 3.23 -10.70
CA ALA A 62 -20.79 3.60 -10.49
C ALA A 62 -20.97 4.45 -9.23
N ILE A 63 -21.71 5.53 -9.36
CA ILE A 63 -22.16 6.38 -8.24
C ILE A 63 -23.68 6.29 -8.13
N SER A 64 -24.24 6.68 -6.97
CA SER A 64 -25.68 6.73 -6.78
C SER A 64 -26.29 7.99 -7.43
N ASP A 65 -27.59 7.94 -7.80
CA ASP A 65 -28.30 9.07 -8.42
C ASP A 65 -28.35 10.32 -7.52
N SER A 66 -28.09 10.16 -6.22
CA SER A 66 -28.03 11.26 -5.26
C SER A 66 -26.66 11.94 -5.16
N GLU A 67 -25.63 11.35 -5.74
CA GLU A 67 -24.26 11.90 -5.74
C GLU A 67 -24.07 12.82 -6.94
N LYS A 68 -23.32 13.89 -6.72
CA LYS A 68 -22.93 14.80 -7.80
C LYS A 68 -21.69 14.26 -8.49
N GLU A 69 -21.77 14.04 -9.79
CA GLU A 69 -20.66 13.57 -10.60
C GLU A 69 -19.41 14.44 -10.43
N GLU A 70 -19.57 15.76 -10.39
CA GLU A 70 -18.50 16.75 -10.28
C GLU A 70 -17.68 16.65 -8.98
N GLU A 71 -18.25 16.07 -7.91
CA GLU A 71 -17.62 15.93 -6.60
C GLU A 71 -17.43 14.45 -6.22
N SER A 72 -17.46 13.53 -7.18
CA SER A 72 -17.37 12.09 -6.91
C SER A 72 -16.06 11.46 -7.36
N ALA A 73 -15.13 12.24 -7.90
CA ALA A 73 -13.83 11.71 -8.28
C ALA A 73 -13.02 11.25 -7.06
N VAL A 74 -12.28 10.17 -7.25
CA VAL A 74 -11.24 9.70 -6.33
C VAL A 74 -9.90 9.88 -7.04
N LEU A 75 -9.08 10.77 -6.53
CA LEU A 75 -7.74 11.05 -7.04
C LEU A 75 -6.72 10.31 -6.18
N ILE A 76 -5.83 9.56 -6.81
CA ILE A 76 -4.83 8.76 -6.10
C ILE A 76 -3.46 8.98 -6.73
N SER A 77 -2.47 9.34 -5.88
CA SER A 77 -1.06 9.37 -6.27
C SER A 77 -0.32 8.26 -5.54
N ASN A 78 0.33 7.36 -6.29
CA ASN A 78 1.01 6.18 -5.76
C ASN A 78 2.52 6.30 -5.97
N PHE A 79 3.28 5.93 -4.95
CA PHE A 79 4.75 5.99 -4.93
C PHE A 79 5.29 4.65 -4.45
N VAL A 80 6.25 4.07 -5.17
CA VAL A 80 6.98 2.88 -4.70
C VAL A 80 8.09 3.32 -3.76
N ILE A 81 8.11 2.76 -2.56
CA ILE A 81 9.04 3.12 -1.50
C ILE A 81 10.03 1.97 -1.27
N GLY A 82 11.03 1.89 -2.14
CA GLY A 82 12.13 0.94 -1.96
C GLY A 82 11.74 -0.53 -2.03
N ASP A 83 12.13 -1.29 -1.00
CA ASP A 83 12.04 -2.74 -0.91
C ASP A 83 11.60 -3.16 0.50
N SER A 84 10.70 -4.12 0.60
CA SER A 84 10.21 -4.62 1.89
C SER A 84 11.29 -5.29 2.75
N LEU A 85 12.40 -5.71 2.15
CA LEU A 85 13.55 -6.27 2.87
C LEU A 85 14.47 -5.20 3.48
N ASP A 86 14.30 -3.94 3.12
CA ASP A 86 14.98 -2.81 3.77
C ASP A 86 14.17 -2.37 5.00
N ILE A 87 14.38 -3.09 6.11
CA ILE A 87 13.65 -2.87 7.36
C ILE A 87 13.87 -1.45 7.90
N GLU A 88 15.08 -0.91 7.79
CA GLU A 88 15.40 0.43 8.29
C GLU A 88 14.61 1.50 7.51
N LEU A 89 14.59 1.41 6.17
CA LEU A 89 13.81 2.30 5.32
C LEU A 89 12.31 2.20 5.63
N ASN A 90 11.78 0.99 5.80
CA ASN A 90 10.35 0.77 6.07
C ASN A 90 9.93 1.37 7.41
N ILE A 91 10.70 1.14 8.48
CA ILE A 91 10.44 1.74 9.78
C ILE A 91 10.55 3.27 9.71
N ALA A 92 11.59 3.80 9.08
CA ALA A 92 11.77 5.23 8.92
C ALA A 92 10.61 5.86 8.12
N PHE A 93 10.13 5.17 7.09
CA PHE A 93 9.01 5.68 6.27
C PHE A 93 7.68 5.66 7.02
N GLN A 94 7.40 4.66 7.85
CA GLN A 94 6.20 4.64 8.70
C GLN A 94 6.18 5.82 9.68
N ILE A 95 7.33 6.14 10.31
CA ILE A 95 7.46 7.30 11.20
C ILE A 95 7.27 8.60 10.41
N LEU A 96 7.88 8.69 9.23
CA LEU A 96 7.77 9.85 8.35
C LEU A 96 6.34 10.08 7.90
N GLU A 97 5.67 9.05 7.41
CA GLU A 97 4.29 9.09 6.95
C GLU A 97 3.35 9.58 8.04
N TYR A 98 3.50 9.07 9.27
CA TYR A 98 2.75 9.57 10.41
C TYR A 98 2.94 11.07 10.62
N ALA A 99 4.18 11.53 10.58
CA ALA A 99 4.53 12.92 10.85
C ALA A 99 4.04 13.89 9.75
N ILE A 100 3.98 13.46 8.49
CA ILE A 100 3.59 14.34 7.38
C ILE A 100 2.12 14.22 6.98
N MET A 101 1.43 13.11 7.35
CA MET A 101 0.09 12.83 6.84
C MET A 101 -0.94 12.43 7.90
N GLN A 102 -0.56 11.70 8.96
CA GLN A 102 -1.54 11.15 9.90
C GLN A 102 -1.80 12.01 11.14
N MET A 103 -0.75 12.59 11.73
CA MET A 103 -0.91 13.36 12.95
C MET A 103 -1.79 14.62 12.77
N PRO A 104 -2.45 15.12 13.81
CA PRO A 104 -3.14 16.40 13.74
C PRO A 104 -2.21 17.54 13.31
N GLY A 105 -2.61 18.30 12.29
CA GLY A 105 -1.80 19.38 11.73
C GLY A 105 -0.62 18.90 10.85
N ALA A 106 -0.63 17.63 10.42
CA ALA A 106 0.37 17.09 9.51
C ALA A 106 0.48 17.95 8.23
N PRO A 107 1.70 18.37 7.86
CA PRO A 107 1.89 19.43 6.85
C PRO A 107 1.33 19.07 5.47
N LEU A 108 1.47 17.83 5.03
CA LEU A 108 0.96 17.42 3.73
C LEU A 108 -0.57 17.34 3.73
N LYS A 109 -1.15 16.73 4.76
CA LYS A 109 -2.61 16.67 4.91
C LYS A 109 -3.22 18.07 4.98
N GLN A 110 -2.62 18.96 5.77
CA GLN A 110 -3.08 20.32 5.93
C GLN A 110 -3.05 21.11 4.59
N ALA A 111 -1.94 21.00 3.86
CA ALA A 111 -1.80 21.65 2.56
C ALA A 111 -2.85 21.19 1.54
N LEU A 112 -3.19 19.91 1.50
CA LEU A 112 -4.19 19.36 0.61
C LEU A 112 -5.62 19.80 1.00
N ILE A 113 -5.92 19.83 2.29
CA ILE A 113 -7.20 20.34 2.81
C ILE A 113 -7.37 21.82 2.50
N GLU A 114 -6.36 22.66 2.75
CA GLU A 114 -6.38 24.10 2.46
C GLU A 114 -6.49 24.41 0.97
N ALA A 115 -5.94 23.54 0.13
CA ALA A 115 -6.10 23.63 -1.32
C ALA A 115 -7.50 23.20 -1.82
N ASN A 116 -8.38 22.73 -0.93
CA ASN A 116 -9.72 22.19 -1.25
C ASN A 116 -9.67 21.09 -2.33
N ILE A 117 -8.71 20.19 -2.23
CA ILE A 117 -8.59 19.02 -3.10
C ILE A 117 -9.29 17.85 -2.41
N GLY A 118 -10.54 17.61 -2.82
CA GLY A 118 -11.39 16.60 -2.18
C GLY A 118 -11.90 17.01 -0.78
N LYS A 119 -12.82 16.23 -0.27
CA LYS A 119 -13.41 16.43 1.07
C LYS A 119 -12.78 15.51 2.12
N ASP A 120 -12.14 14.45 1.70
CA ASP A 120 -11.42 13.50 2.56
C ASP A 120 -10.06 13.19 1.93
N VAL A 121 -9.00 13.40 2.70
CA VAL A 121 -7.62 13.18 2.27
C VAL A 121 -6.93 12.23 3.23
N THR A 122 -6.42 11.13 2.68
CA THR A 122 -5.76 10.07 3.46
C THR A 122 -4.45 9.63 2.83
N GLY A 123 -3.51 9.20 3.67
CA GLY A 123 -2.31 8.45 3.27
C GLY A 123 -2.46 6.98 3.67
N SER A 124 -1.90 6.08 2.88
CA SER A 124 -1.82 4.65 3.18
C SER A 124 -0.47 4.11 2.73
N TYR A 125 0.22 3.43 3.63
CA TYR A 125 1.48 2.75 3.33
C TYR A 125 1.28 1.24 3.43
N GLU A 126 1.46 0.55 2.29
CA GLU A 126 1.36 -0.90 2.17
C GLU A 126 2.78 -1.47 2.10
N ASP A 127 3.26 -2.02 3.20
CA ASP A 127 4.62 -2.54 3.38
C ASP A 127 4.71 -4.08 3.46
N ASP A 128 3.59 -4.76 3.35
CA ASP A 128 3.46 -6.22 3.34
C ASP A 128 3.67 -6.86 1.95
N ILE A 129 4.05 -6.06 0.96
CA ILE A 129 4.36 -6.51 -0.40
C ILE A 129 5.83 -6.25 -0.74
N LEU A 130 6.39 -7.00 -1.73
CA LEU A 130 7.81 -6.96 -2.09
C LEU A 130 8.35 -5.54 -2.35
N GLN A 131 7.57 -4.69 -2.99
CA GLN A 131 7.88 -3.28 -3.22
C GLN A 131 6.79 -2.43 -2.57
N PRO A 132 7.02 -1.93 -1.35
CA PRO A 132 6.06 -1.12 -0.63
C PRO A 132 5.52 0.04 -1.45
N VAL A 133 4.24 0.34 -1.28
CA VAL A 133 3.56 1.42 -1.99
C VAL A 133 2.97 2.40 -0.99
N TYR A 134 3.27 3.67 -1.20
CA TYR A 134 2.60 4.75 -0.51
C TYR A 134 1.57 5.43 -1.41
N SER A 135 0.34 5.51 -0.94
CA SER A 135 -0.78 6.09 -1.66
C SER A 135 -1.31 7.32 -0.94
N ILE A 136 -1.44 8.43 -1.67
CA ILE A 136 -2.14 9.64 -1.20
C ILE A 136 -3.45 9.70 -1.96
N THR A 137 -4.56 9.63 -1.23
CA THR A 137 -5.92 9.58 -1.79
C THR A 137 -6.72 10.79 -1.38
N ALA A 138 -7.32 11.49 -2.37
CA ALA A 138 -8.32 12.52 -2.16
C ALA A 138 -9.67 12.04 -2.70
N LYS A 139 -10.64 11.87 -1.82
CA LYS A 139 -12.02 11.47 -2.15
C LYS A 139 -12.94 12.66 -2.23
N TYR A 140 -14.04 12.49 -2.95
CA TYR A 140 -15.02 13.55 -3.20
C TYR A 140 -14.36 14.79 -3.83
N ALA A 141 -13.47 14.54 -4.78
CA ALA A 141 -12.72 15.55 -5.52
C ALA A 141 -13.34 15.81 -6.88
N ASN A 142 -12.86 16.84 -7.56
CA ASN A 142 -13.13 17.03 -8.98
C ASN A 142 -12.02 16.39 -9.80
N GLU A 143 -12.37 15.75 -10.91
CA GLU A 143 -11.38 15.19 -11.83
C GLU A 143 -10.33 16.23 -12.30
N ALA A 144 -10.78 17.46 -12.52
CA ALA A 144 -9.92 18.57 -12.93
C ALA A 144 -8.82 18.94 -11.92
N ASP A 145 -8.94 18.50 -10.66
CA ASP A 145 -7.95 18.75 -9.61
C ASP A 145 -6.78 17.75 -9.59
N ALA A 146 -6.73 16.77 -10.52
CA ALA A 146 -5.69 15.75 -10.54
C ALA A 146 -4.26 16.34 -10.64
N ASP A 147 -4.04 17.30 -11.55
CA ASP A 147 -2.75 17.97 -11.67
C ASP A 147 -2.43 18.82 -10.45
N LYS A 148 -3.43 19.46 -9.88
CA LYS A 148 -3.30 20.29 -8.67
C LYS A 148 -2.91 19.44 -7.46
N LEU A 149 -3.47 18.21 -7.34
CA LEU A 149 -3.08 17.25 -6.29
C LEU A 149 -1.57 16.98 -6.36
N ASN A 150 -1.07 16.59 -7.53
CA ASN A 150 0.34 16.24 -7.70
C ASN A 150 1.24 17.46 -7.43
N GLN A 151 0.90 18.63 -7.96
CA GLN A 151 1.65 19.87 -7.71
C GLN A 151 1.70 20.25 -6.22
N MET A 152 0.60 20.06 -5.49
CA MET A 152 0.57 20.35 -4.06
C MET A 152 1.38 19.35 -3.25
N ILE A 153 1.37 18.06 -3.63
CA ILE A 153 2.23 17.05 -3.03
C ILE A 153 3.70 17.45 -3.22
N ASP A 154 4.13 17.68 -4.46
CA ASP A 154 5.51 18.01 -4.80
C ASP A 154 6.00 19.24 -4.05
N ARG A 155 5.25 20.35 -4.12
CA ARG A 155 5.61 21.62 -3.43
C ARG A 155 5.70 21.45 -1.91
N THR A 156 4.81 20.66 -1.34
CA THR A 156 4.81 20.45 0.11
C THR A 156 6.00 19.58 0.53
N LEU A 157 6.29 18.53 -0.22
CA LEU A 157 7.44 17.67 0.05
C LEU A 157 8.77 18.44 -0.15
N GLU A 158 8.91 19.22 -1.21
CA GLU A 158 10.06 20.11 -1.43
C GLU A 158 10.26 21.09 -0.26
N ASN A 159 9.17 21.67 0.23
CA ASN A 159 9.23 22.55 1.39
C ASN A 159 9.67 21.80 2.65
N ILE A 160 9.14 20.61 2.89
CA ILE A 160 9.54 19.76 4.03
C ILE A 160 11.03 19.39 3.95
N VAL A 161 11.53 19.04 2.77
CA VAL A 161 12.95 18.76 2.55
C VAL A 161 13.81 19.98 2.88
N ARG A 162 13.36 21.17 2.51
CA ARG A 162 14.08 22.44 2.75
C ARG A 162 14.06 22.89 4.21
N THR A 163 12.93 22.72 4.89
CA THR A 163 12.72 23.28 6.25
C THR A 163 12.98 22.24 7.36
N GLY A 164 12.98 20.97 6.99
CA GLY A 164 13.00 19.84 7.92
C GLY A 164 11.63 19.54 8.54
N ILE A 165 11.58 18.44 9.27
CA ILE A 165 10.40 18.02 10.03
C ILE A 165 10.63 18.33 11.51
N HIS A 166 9.59 18.79 12.18
CA HIS A 166 9.66 19.07 13.60
C HIS A 166 9.97 17.79 14.39
N LYS A 167 10.95 17.85 15.31
CA LYS A 167 11.41 16.67 16.08
C LYS A 167 10.29 16.00 16.90
N ASP A 168 9.35 16.80 17.41
CA ASP A 168 8.23 16.26 18.19
C ASP A 168 7.25 15.47 17.32
N ALA A 169 7.11 15.84 16.02
CA ALA A 169 6.31 15.08 15.08
C ALA A 169 6.93 13.68 14.79
N LEU A 170 8.25 13.65 14.63
CA LEU A 170 8.97 12.36 14.44
C LEU A 170 8.90 11.50 15.71
N ARG A 171 9.02 12.12 16.89
CA ARG A 171 8.87 11.41 18.17
C ARG A 171 7.47 10.85 18.35
N ALA A 172 6.44 11.62 17.98
CA ALA A 172 5.06 11.13 18.00
C ALA A 172 4.84 9.96 17.04
N GLY A 173 5.44 9.99 15.85
CA GLY A 173 5.44 8.87 14.91
C GLY A 173 6.10 7.62 15.48
N LEU A 174 7.28 7.77 16.08
CA LEU A 174 7.99 6.68 16.74
C LEU A 174 7.13 6.05 17.86
N ASN A 175 6.58 6.87 18.74
CA ASN A 175 5.72 6.39 19.82
C ASN A 175 4.47 5.68 19.27
N SER A 176 3.87 6.20 18.19
CA SER A 176 2.71 5.56 17.55
C SER A 176 3.06 4.20 16.97
N LEU A 177 4.25 4.05 16.43
CA LEU A 177 4.73 2.77 15.91
C LEU A 177 4.98 1.76 17.04
N GLU A 178 5.66 2.18 18.12
CA GLU A 178 5.91 1.34 19.30
C GLU A 178 4.62 0.82 19.96
N PHE A 179 3.53 1.59 19.87
CA PHE A 179 2.23 1.17 20.41
C PHE A 179 1.50 0.14 19.52
N LYS A 180 1.87 0.05 18.23
CA LYS A 180 1.23 -0.87 17.27
C LYS A 180 1.94 -2.23 17.19
N THR A 181 3.20 -2.29 17.63
CA THR A 181 4.03 -3.50 17.64
C THR A 181 4.01 -4.17 19.02
#